data_44f6d16afb778b5c1ba5c2c42aaef521
#
_entry.id   44f6d16afb778b5c1ba5c2c42aaef521
#
_cell.length_a   1.000
_cell.length_b   1.000
_cell.length_c   1.000
_cell.angle_alpha   90.00
_cell.angle_beta   90.00
_cell.angle_gamma   90.00
#
_symmetry.space_group_name_H-M   'P 1'
#
loop_
_entity.id
_entity.type
_entity.pdbx_description
1 polymer ?
#
loop_
_entity_poly.entity_id
_entity_poly.type
_entity_poly.pdbx_seq_one_letter_code
_entity_poly.pdbx_strand_id
1 'polypeptide(L)'
;MKDPLLKKGSFLSITLLILSGELIFLLPYVLPRVFRPTFLEVFNLNNLQLGSLFSVYGTMALLSYVYGGVISDRFQPKKLIAVSLFFTALGGVVLAGYPSYFILKILYGYWGFTTVFLFWGAMIKATRVWGGSKNQGKAFAFLDGGRGLVAASMGSLGVLIFSAFLTHDIESANLIERKEAFRYVILFSSFMVFLTGFLVLFFMEKDQKDELKKTNSLNSYSNIKTVLKIQSVWLIMIIIISAYMGYKVTDIYSLYASEVMLFDHIQTANIGSLQLYLRPLVCVIIALIADKTSYIYFIIIGFITM
;
A
#
# COMPACT_ATOMS: atom_id res chain seq x y z
N MET A 1 -2.09 -10.30 38.40
CA MET A 1 -3.42 -10.42 37.77
C MET A 1 -3.26 -10.28 36.27
N LYS A 2 -3.50 -11.35 35.50
CA LYS A 2 -3.56 -11.28 34.03
C LYS A 2 -4.83 -10.52 33.66
N ASP A 3 -4.67 -9.39 32.97
CA ASP A 3 -5.79 -8.60 32.46
C ASP A 3 -6.62 -9.46 31.48
N PRO A 4 -7.82 -9.91 31.83
CA PRO A 4 -8.60 -10.84 31.00
C PRO A 4 -9.10 -10.22 29.70
N LEU A 5 -8.84 -8.94 29.46
CA LEU A 5 -9.31 -8.18 28.31
C LEU A 5 -8.33 -8.11 27.14
N LEU A 6 -7.14 -8.72 27.25
CA LEU A 6 -6.17 -8.81 26.17
C LEU A 6 -6.22 -10.20 25.52
N LYS A 7 -7.33 -10.52 24.85
CA LYS A 7 -7.34 -11.63 23.89
C LYS A 7 -6.30 -11.27 22.81
N LYS A 8 -5.23 -12.06 22.70
CA LYS A 8 -4.24 -11.97 21.64
C LYS A 8 -5.01 -12.04 20.32
N GLY A 9 -4.91 -11.00 19.49
CA GLY A 9 -5.63 -10.97 18.21
C GLY A 9 -5.30 -12.22 17.40
N SER A 10 -6.29 -12.76 16.70
CA SER A 10 -6.15 -13.98 15.92
C SER A 10 -5.06 -13.80 14.85
N PHE A 11 -4.29 -14.86 14.59
CA PHE A 11 -3.31 -14.90 13.50
C PHE A 11 -3.98 -14.58 12.16
N LEU A 12 -5.23 -15.01 11.98
CA LEU A 12 -6.03 -14.68 10.80
C LEU A 12 -6.25 -13.17 10.64
N SER A 13 -6.49 -12.44 11.74
CA SER A 13 -6.69 -10.98 11.68
C SER A 13 -5.43 -10.25 11.20
N ILE A 14 -4.22 -10.63 11.66
CA ILE A 14 -3.00 -9.98 11.17
C ILE A 14 -2.71 -10.35 9.72
N THR A 15 -2.97 -11.59 9.31
CA THR A 15 -2.84 -12.02 7.92
C THR A 15 -3.76 -11.22 6.99
N LEU A 16 -5.01 -11.00 7.38
CA LEU A 16 -5.95 -10.18 6.63
C LEU A 16 -5.54 -8.70 6.59
N LEU A 17 -4.95 -8.17 7.69
CA LEU A 17 -4.38 -6.84 7.72
C LEU A 17 -3.18 -6.70 6.77
N ILE A 18 -2.30 -7.70 6.73
CA ILE A 18 -1.16 -7.75 5.82
C ILE A 18 -1.63 -7.76 4.37
N LEU A 19 -2.55 -8.68 4.02
CA LEU A 19 -3.11 -8.78 2.67
C LEU A 19 -3.79 -7.48 2.26
N SER A 20 -4.71 -6.98 3.07
CA SER A 20 -5.43 -5.75 2.76
C SER A 20 -4.49 -4.55 2.68
N GLY A 21 -3.49 -4.48 3.59
CA GLY A 21 -2.54 -3.38 3.70
C GLY A 21 -1.66 -3.19 2.47
N GLU A 22 -1.42 -4.24 1.69
CA GLU A 22 -0.67 -4.14 0.43
C GLU A 22 -1.58 -4.15 -0.80
N LEU A 23 -2.59 -5.02 -0.84
CA LEU A 23 -3.46 -5.13 -2.00
C LEU A 23 -4.23 -3.84 -2.30
N ILE A 24 -4.50 -3.01 -1.28
CA ILE A 24 -5.11 -1.69 -1.48
C ILE A 24 -4.26 -0.78 -2.37
N PHE A 25 -2.92 -0.96 -2.38
CA PHE A 25 -1.97 -0.19 -3.18
C PHE A 25 -1.53 -0.91 -4.47
N LEU A 26 -2.04 -2.12 -4.72
CA LEU A 26 -1.66 -2.92 -5.88
C LEU A 26 -1.91 -2.17 -7.19
N LEU A 27 -3.13 -1.66 -7.39
CA LEU A 27 -3.54 -0.96 -8.60
C LEU A 27 -2.84 0.39 -8.78
N PRO A 28 -2.85 1.32 -7.79
CA PRO A 28 -2.29 2.64 -7.99
C PRO A 28 -0.75 2.69 -7.98
N TYR A 29 -0.07 1.74 -7.33
CA TYR A 29 1.38 1.85 -7.13
C TYR A 29 2.17 0.62 -7.55
N VAL A 30 1.77 -0.59 -7.17
CA VAL A 30 2.57 -1.79 -7.44
C VAL A 30 2.61 -2.08 -8.94
N LEU A 31 1.47 -2.02 -9.63
CA LEU A 31 1.42 -2.23 -11.07
C LEU A 31 2.29 -1.22 -11.85
N PRO A 32 2.13 0.11 -11.69
CA PRO A 32 2.98 1.05 -12.41
C PRO A 32 4.44 1.05 -11.95
N ARG A 33 4.79 0.46 -10.81
CA ARG A 33 6.19 0.26 -10.38
C ARG A 33 6.81 -0.95 -11.06
N VAL A 34 6.13 -2.09 -11.03
CA VAL A 34 6.62 -3.35 -11.58
C VAL A 34 6.65 -3.29 -13.10
N PHE A 35 5.57 -2.83 -13.71
CA PHE A 35 5.37 -2.79 -15.16
C PHE A 35 5.54 -1.39 -15.75
N ARG A 36 6.47 -0.58 -15.24
CA ARG A 36 6.54 0.83 -15.62
C ARG A 36 6.63 1.07 -17.13
N PRO A 37 7.53 0.44 -17.89
CA PRO A 37 7.59 0.63 -19.35
C PRO A 37 6.30 0.21 -20.04
N THR A 38 5.77 -0.97 -19.71
CA THR A 38 4.49 -1.47 -20.24
C THR A 38 3.34 -0.52 -19.92
N PHE A 39 3.27 -0.02 -18.67
CA PHE A 39 2.24 0.92 -18.24
C PHE A 39 2.30 2.22 -19.06
N LEU A 40 3.49 2.80 -19.24
CA LEU A 40 3.68 4.00 -20.04
C LEU A 40 3.24 3.77 -21.49
N GLU A 41 3.64 2.66 -22.08
CA GLU A 41 3.32 2.32 -23.46
C GLU A 41 1.82 2.10 -23.67
N VAL A 42 1.17 1.23 -22.88
CA VAL A 42 -0.24 0.85 -23.09
C VAL A 42 -1.22 1.99 -22.82
N PHE A 43 -0.88 2.91 -21.92
CA PHE A 43 -1.68 4.11 -21.66
C PHE A 43 -1.23 5.33 -22.48
N ASN A 44 -0.20 5.18 -23.33
CA ASN A 44 0.40 6.26 -24.11
C ASN A 44 0.78 7.46 -23.24
N LEU A 45 1.54 7.21 -22.19
CA LEU A 45 1.98 8.19 -21.21
C LEU A 45 3.50 8.38 -21.26
N ASN A 46 3.97 9.57 -20.95
CA ASN A 46 5.37 9.79 -20.62
C ASN A 46 5.58 9.80 -19.07
N ASN A 47 6.85 9.82 -18.65
CA ASN A 47 7.21 9.80 -17.24
C ASN A 47 6.66 11.01 -16.45
N LEU A 48 6.59 12.19 -17.08
CA LEU A 48 6.03 13.40 -16.46
C LEU A 48 4.52 13.24 -16.20
N GLN A 49 3.81 12.68 -17.18
CA GLN A 49 2.38 12.42 -17.06
C GLN A 49 2.10 11.41 -15.95
N LEU A 50 2.87 10.30 -15.86
CA LEU A 50 2.74 9.35 -14.77
C LEU A 50 3.05 10.02 -13.42
N GLY A 51 4.10 10.84 -13.33
CA GLY A 51 4.40 11.64 -12.14
C GLY A 51 3.26 12.55 -11.73
N SER A 52 2.55 13.14 -12.70
CA SER A 52 1.38 13.99 -12.43
C SER A 52 0.20 13.19 -11.87
N LEU A 53 -0.01 11.93 -12.31
CA LEU A 53 -1.03 11.03 -11.72
C LEU A 53 -0.72 10.78 -10.24
N PHE A 54 0.53 10.47 -9.91
CA PHE A 54 0.96 10.31 -8.51
C PHE A 54 0.83 11.60 -7.70
N SER A 55 1.03 12.76 -8.31
CA SER A 55 0.83 14.06 -7.63
C SER A 55 -0.64 14.31 -7.30
N VAL A 56 -1.55 14.00 -8.22
CA VAL A 56 -3.00 14.09 -7.96
C VAL A 56 -3.41 13.12 -6.84
N TYR A 57 -2.94 11.88 -6.90
CA TYR A 57 -3.14 10.92 -5.82
C TYR A 57 -2.64 11.48 -4.48
N GLY A 58 -1.40 11.98 -4.43
CA GLY A 58 -0.77 12.51 -3.21
C GLY A 58 -1.52 13.71 -2.64
N THR A 59 -2.03 14.61 -3.49
CA THR A 59 -2.83 15.76 -3.06
C THR A 59 -4.14 15.30 -2.40
N MET A 60 -4.85 14.36 -3.04
CA MET A 60 -6.08 13.80 -2.47
C MET A 60 -5.81 12.99 -1.20
N ALA A 61 -4.69 12.26 -1.13
CA ALA A 61 -4.25 11.55 0.05
C ALA A 61 -3.97 12.50 1.22
N LEU A 62 -3.28 13.63 0.96
CA LEU A 62 -3.00 14.65 1.97
C LEU A 62 -4.30 15.21 2.60
N LEU A 63 -5.27 15.56 1.77
CA LEU A 63 -6.59 16.01 2.23
C LEU A 63 -7.31 14.90 3.03
N SER A 64 -7.18 13.67 2.58
CA SER A 64 -7.77 12.49 3.20
C SER A 64 -7.20 12.18 4.57
N TYR A 65 -5.92 12.42 4.83
CA TYR A 65 -5.31 12.21 6.15
C TYR A 65 -5.94 13.09 7.23
N VAL A 66 -6.28 14.34 6.90
CA VAL A 66 -6.85 15.28 7.87
C VAL A 66 -8.19 14.77 8.43
N TYR A 67 -9.03 14.21 7.59
CA TYR A 67 -10.39 13.76 7.96
C TYR A 67 -10.48 12.27 8.22
N GLY A 68 -9.62 11.46 7.63
CA GLY A 68 -9.62 10.00 7.73
C GLY A 68 -9.40 9.49 9.15
N GLY A 69 -8.58 10.19 9.94
CA GLY A 69 -8.38 9.88 11.36
C GLY A 69 -9.67 9.91 12.15
N VAL A 70 -10.47 10.97 11.98
CA VAL A 70 -11.77 11.13 12.66
C VAL A 70 -12.77 10.04 12.26
N ILE A 71 -12.78 9.65 10.99
CA ILE A 71 -13.64 8.56 10.50
C ILE A 71 -13.21 7.22 11.09
N SER A 72 -11.89 6.95 11.13
CA SER A 72 -11.36 5.71 11.70
C SER A 72 -11.65 5.55 13.20
N ASP A 73 -11.78 6.67 13.93
CA ASP A 73 -12.15 6.66 15.34
C ASP A 73 -13.64 6.33 15.56
N ARG A 74 -14.51 6.72 14.63
CA ARG A 74 -15.97 6.57 14.75
C ARG A 74 -16.50 5.21 14.26
N PHE A 75 -15.83 4.61 13.29
CA PHE A 75 -16.28 3.39 12.66
C PHE A 75 -15.37 2.20 12.97
N GLN A 76 -15.94 0.99 12.86
CA GLN A 76 -15.18 -0.24 13.05
C GLN A 76 -14.14 -0.41 11.92
N PRO A 77 -12.85 -0.65 12.24
CA PRO A 77 -11.80 -0.82 11.25
C PRO A 77 -12.13 -1.84 10.16
N LYS A 78 -12.68 -2.98 10.55
CA LYS A 78 -13.13 -4.05 9.65
C LYS A 78 -14.00 -3.54 8.50
N LYS A 79 -15.02 -2.73 8.81
CA LYS A 79 -15.95 -2.20 7.81
C LYS A 79 -15.29 -1.18 6.89
N LEU A 80 -14.48 -0.28 7.45
CA LEU A 80 -13.78 0.73 6.68
C LEU A 80 -12.77 0.12 5.71
N ILE A 81 -12.00 -0.88 6.17
CA ILE A 81 -11.04 -1.62 5.35
C ILE A 81 -11.76 -2.33 4.20
N ALA A 82 -12.85 -3.07 4.48
CA ALA A 82 -13.58 -3.80 3.45
C ALA A 82 -14.19 -2.85 2.40
N VAL A 83 -14.87 -1.79 2.84
CA VAL A 83 -15.47 -0.78 1.94
C VAL A 83 -14.40 -0.12 1.08
N SER A 84 -13.27 0.24 1.67
CA SER A 84 -12.14 0.82 0.93
C SER A 84 -11.63 -0.11 -0.16
N LEU A 85 -11.45 -1.40 0.14
CA LEU A 85 -11.01 -2.41 -0.84
C LEU A 85 -12.01 -2.57 -1.98
N PHE A 86 -13.31 -2.61 -1.69
CA PHE A 86 -14.34 -2.69 -2.73
C PHE A 86 -14.30 -1.47 -3.67
N PHE A 87 -14.25 -0.27 -3.11
CA PHE A 87 -14.16 0.93 -3.93
C PHE A 87 -12.85 0.99 -4.73
N THR A 88 -11.73 0.61 -4.13
CA THR A 88 -10.45 0.59 -4.85
C THR A 88 -10.47 -0.41 -6.01
N ALA A 89 -11.06 -1.59 -5.83
CA ALA A 89 -11.21 -2.61 -6.87
C ALA A 89 -12.06 -2.12 -8.06
N LEU A 90 -13.15 -1.38 -7.79
CA LEU A 90 -13.97 -0.76 -8.86
C LEU A 90 -13.12 0.16 -9.75
N GLY A 91 -12.19 0.91 -9.17
CA GLY A 91 -11.25 1.72 -9.94
C GLY A 91 -10.37 0.90 -10.89
N GLY A 92 -10.03 -0.34 -10.53
CA GLY A 92 -9.27 -1.24 -11.40
C GLY A 92 -10.06 -1.69 -12.63
N VAL A 93 -11.38 -1.85 -12.53
CA VAL A 93 -12.24 -2.12 -13.70
C VAL A 93 -12.21 -0.95 -14.69
N VAL A 94 -12.23 0.29 -14.15
CA VAL A 94 -12.07 1.49 -14.99
C VAL A 94 -10.68 1.52 -15.65
N LEU A 95 -9.62 1.19 -14.89
CA LEU A 95 -8.25 1.13 -15.42
C LEU A 95 -8.12 0.12 -16.56
N ALA A 96 -8.75 -1.06 -16.46
CA ALA A 96 -8.73 -2.11 -17.48
C ALA A 96 -9.36 -1.69 -18.82
N GLY A 97 -10.18 -0.63 -18.80
CA GLY A 97 -10.74 -0.01 -20.01
C GLY A 97 -9.79 0.90 -20.78
N TYR A 98 -8.55 1.07 -20.31
CA TYR A 98 -7.56 2.00 -20.89
C TYR A 98 -8.09 3.42 -21.09
N PRO A 99 -8.56 4.06 -19.99
CA PRO A 99 -9.17 5.38 -20.08
C PRO A 99 -8.17 6.45 -20.49
N SER A 100 -8.69 7.59 -20.98
CA SER A 100 -7.88 8.74 -21.36
C SER A 100 -7.08 9.29 -20.15
N TYR A 101 -6.00 10.04 -20.43
CA TYR A 101 -5.16 10.66 -19.41
C TYR A 101 -5.94 11.52 -18.41
N PHE A 102 -6.98 12.21 -18.86
CA PHE A 102 -7.85 13.01 -17.98
C PHE A 102 -8.62 12.12 -16.99
N ILE A 103 -9.20 11.02 -17.47
CA ILE A 103 -9.90 10.04 -16.62
C ILE A 103 -8.92 9.35 -15.67
N LEU A 104 -7.68 9.06 -16.11
CA LEU A 104 -6.64 8.55 -15.24
C LEU A 104 -6.33 9.50 -14.07
N LYS A 105 -6.27 10.82 -14.30
CA LYS A 105 -6.11 11.80 -13.21
C LYS A 105 -7.24 11.71 -12.19
N ILE A 106 -8.49 11.64 -12.65
CA ILE A 106 -9.66 11.48 -11.77
C ILE A 106 -9.55 10.15 -11.00
N LEU A 107 -9.19 9.07 -11.66
CA LEU A 107 -9.03 7.75 -11.05
C LEU A 107 -7.94 7.74 -9.96
N TYR A 108 -6.80 8.36 -10.23
CA TYR A 108 -5.73 8.49 -9.23
C TYR A 108 -6.15 9.36 -8.04
N GLY A 109 -6.89 10.43 -8.27
CA GLY A 109 -7.50 11.22 -7.21
C GLY A 109 -8.51 10.39 -6.38
N TYR A 110 -9.36 9.62 -7.05
CA TYR A 110 -10.28 8.69 -6.42
C TYR A 110 -9.55 7.65 -5.55
N TRP A 111 -8.46 7.05 -6.04
CA TRP A 111 -7.64 6.14 -5.24
C TRP A 111 -6.94 6.83 -4.08
N GLY A 112 -6.49 8.09 -4.23
CA GLY A 112 -5.96 8.86 -3.11
C GLY A 112 -6.97 9.03 -1.98
N PHE A 113 -8.26 9.15 -2.33
CA PHE A 113 -9.35 9.17 -1.36
C PHE A 113 -9.62 7.78 -0.78
N THR A 114 -9.89 6.76 -1.58
CA THR A 114 -10.31 5.44 -1.09
C THR A 114 -9.24 4.77 -0.22
N THR A 115 -7.97 4.87 -0.61
CA THR A 115 -6.86 4.19 0.07
C THR A 115 -6.39 4.90 1.34
N VAL A 116 -6.66 6.19 1.49
CA VAL A 116 -6.18 6.97 2.65
C VAL A 116 -7.32 7.34 3.58
N PHE A 117 -8.39 7.93 3.07
CA PHE A 117 -9.50 8.40 3.90
C PHE A 117 -10.21 7.27 4.66
N LEU A 118 -10.51 6.17 3.96
CA LEU A 118 -11.23 5.03 4.55
C LEU A 118 -10.28 4.00 5.16
N PHE A 119 -9.13 3.77 4.52
CA PHE A 119 -8.31 2.59 4.81
C PHE A 119 -7.22 2.85 5.84
N TRP A 120 -6.39 3.88 5.62
CA TRP A 120 -5.11 4.00 6.33
C TRP A 120 -5.26 4.09 7.85
N GLY A 121 -6.12 4.99 8.33
CA GLY A 121 -6.40 5.14 9.76
C GLY A 121 -6.97 3.87 10.39
N ALA A 122 -7.87 3.19 9.67
CA ALA A 122 -8.49 1.95 10.11
C ALA A 122 -7.47 0.81 10.22
N MET A 123 -6.56 0.66 9.25
CA MET A 123 -5.49 -0.33 9.27
C MET A 123 -4.52 -0.10 10.45
N ILE A 124 -4.07 1.13 10.66
CA ILE A 124 -3.20 1.48 11.79
C ILE A 124 -3.88 1.17 13.12
N LYS A 125 -5.15 1.56 13.28
CA LYS A 125 -5.95 1.27 14.48
C LYS A 125 -6.05 -0.24 14.73
N ALA A 126 -6.43 -1.01 13.72
CA ALA A 126 -6.56 -2.47 13.83
C ALA A 126 -5.23 -3.15 14.18
N THR A 127 -4.12 -2.72 13.58
CA THR A 127 -2.77 -3.23 13.88
C THR A 127 -2.37 -2.92 15.32
N ARG A 128 -2.65 -1.72 15.82
CA ARG A 128 -2.39 -1.33 17.21
C ARG A 128 -3.20 -2.17 18.19
N VAL A 129 -4.46 -2.43 17.88
CA VAL A 129 -5.33 -3.28 18.70
C VAL A 129 -4.80 -4.72 18.72
N TRP A 130 -4.38 -5.25 17.58
CA TRP A 130 -3.81 -6.60 17.49
C TRP A 130 -2.52 -6.75 18.30
N GLY A 131 -1.61 -5.77 18.22
CA GLY A 131 -0.34 -5.78 18.97
C GLY A 131 -0.50 -5.59 20.47
N GLY A 132 -1.60 -5.00 20.92
CA GLY A 132 -1.81 -4.64 22.32
C GLY A 132 -0.76 -3.63 22.83
N SER A 133 -0.69 -3.40 24.14
CA SER A 133 0.21 -2.37 24.72
C SER A 133 1.70 -2.72 24.69
N LYS A 134 2.04 -4.03 24.63
CA LYS A 134 3.43 -4.51 24.81
C LYS A 134 4.13 -4.96 23.54
N ASN A 135 3.42 -5.20 22.43
CA ASN A 135 3.98 -5.78 21.21
C ASN A 135 3.72 -4.91 19.98
N GLN A 136 3.72 -3.57 20.15
CA GLN A 136 3.45 -2.65 19.03
C GLN A 136 4.53 -2.77 17.93
N GLY A 137 5.81 -2.77 18.31
CA GLY A 137 6.92 -2.92 17.37
C GLY A 137 6.80 -4.20 16.53
N LYS A 138 6.51 -5.33 17.19
CA LYS A 138 6.29 -6.62 16.50
C LYS A 138 5.09 -6.58 15.56
N ALA A 139 3.98 -5.98 15.99
CA ALA A 139 2.77 -5.90 15.18
C ALA A 139 3.02 -5.12 13.87
N PHE A 140 3.69 -3.97 13.95
CA PHE A 140 4.02 -3.17 12.77
C PHE A 140 5.12 -3.82 11.92
N ALA A 141 6.10 -4.51 12.53
CA ALA A 141 7.10 -5.26 11.78
C ALA A 141 6.48 -6.43 10.99
N PHE A 142 5.54 -7.18 11.60
CA PHE A 142 4.77 -8.20 10.90
C PHE A 142 3.91 -7.61 9.78
N LEU A 143 3.24 -6.48 10.04
CA LEU A 143 2.46 -5.80 9.03
C LEU A 143 3.33 -5.40 7.84
N ASP A 144 4.42 -4.67 8.07
CA ASP A 144 5.23 -4.11 6.99
C ASP A 144 6.07 -5.17 6.26
N GLY A 145 6.64 -6.13 6.99
CA GLY A 145 7.33 -7.26 6.39
C GLY A 145 6.40 -8.14 5.56
N GLY A 146 5.22 -8.46 6.11
CA GLY A 146 4.20 -9.22 5.40
C GLY A 146 3.67 -8.51 4.17
N ARG A 147 3.45 -7.20 4.23
CA ARG A 147 3.06 -6.36 3.08
C ARG A 147 4.12 -6.42 1.97
N GLY A 148 5.41 -6.32 2.32
CA GLY A 148 6.48 -6.48 1.34
C GLY A 148 6.43 -7.83 0.62
N LEU A 149 6.19 -8.92 1.36
CA LEU A 149 6.04 -10.25 0.77
C LEU A 149 4.83 -10.35 -0.16
N VAL A 150 3.68 -9.78 0.24
CA VAL A 150 2.47 -9.73 -0.61
C VAL A 150 2.74 -8.92 -1.88
N ALA A 151 3.40 -7.75 -1.78
CA ALA A 151 3.77 -6.94 -2.94
C ALA A 151 4.62 -7.73 -3.93
N ALA A 152 5.67 -8.41 -3.43
CA ALA A 152 6.57 -9.21 -4.23
C ALA A 152 5.84 -10.39 -4.91
N SER A 153 5.01 -11.12 -4.14
CA SER A 153 4.23 -12.24 -4.67
C SER A 153 3.24 -11.79 -5.74
N MET A 154 2.52 -10.67 -5.52
CA MET A 154 1.58 -10.12 -6.50
C MET A 154 2.29 -9.56 -7.73
N GLY A 155 3.46 -8.93 -7.57
CA GLY A 155 4.31 -8.52 -8.68
C GLY A 155 4.72 -9.70 -9.55
N SER A 156 5.26 -10.76 -8.93
CA SER A 156 5.68 -11.99 -9.64
C SER A 156 4.50 -12.71 -10.32
N LEU A 157 3.34 -12.82 -9.64
CA LEU A 157 2.12 -13.35 -10.25
C LEU A 157 1.65 -12.50 -11.45
N GLY A 158 1.74 -11.17 -11.32
CA GLY A 158 1.44 -10.27 -12.42
C GLY A 158 2.34 -10.53 -13.64
N VAL A 159 3.65 -10.73 -13.42
CA VAL A 159 4.59 -11.06 -14.51
C VAL A 159 4.26 -12.41 -15.14
N LEU A 160 3.93 -13.43 -14.34
CA LEU A 160 3.52 -14.74 -14.84
C LEU A 160 2.24 -14.65 -15.69
N ILE A 161 1.24 -13.89 -15.23
CA ILE A 161 0.00 -13.66 -16.00
C ILE A 161 0.33 -12.92 -17.29
N PHE A 162 1.11 -11.84 -17.22
CA PHE A 162 1.47 -11.06 -18.39
C PHE A 162 2.17 -11.93 -19.45
N SER A 163 3.16 -12.73 -19.04
CA SER A 163 3.87 -13.62 -19.97
C SER A 163 3.00 -14.75 -20.51
N ALA A 164 2.07 -15.29 -19.73
CA ALA A 164 1.19 -16.38 -20.15
C ALA A 164 0.15 -15.96 -21.20
N PHE A 165 -0.21 -14.67 -21.23
CA PHE A 165 -1.18 -14.12 -22.20
C PHE A 165 -0.53 -13.40 -23.40
N LEU A 166 0.80 -13.37 -23.48
CA LEU A 166 1.49 -13.01 -24.71
C LEU A 166 1.51 -14.24 -25.63
N THR A 167 1.00 -14.08 -26.86
CA THR A 167 0.88 -15.16 -27.83
C THR A 167 2.14 -15.36 -28.69
N HIS A 168 2.97 -14.32 -28.77
CA HIS A 168 4.23 -14.32 -29.49
C HIS A 168 5.40 -14.07 -28.54
N ASP A 169 6.61 -14.34 -29.01
CA ASP A 169 7.81 -13.94 -28.29
C ASP A 169 7.79 -12.43 -27.99
N ILE A 170 8.32 -12.06 -26.85
CA ILE A 170 8.24 -10.71 -26.27
C ILE A 170 8.68 -9.62 -27.25
N GLU A 171 9.69 -9.90 -28.06
CA GLU A 171 10.26 -8.97 -29.05
C GLU A 171 9.32 -8.72 -30.23
N SER A 172 8.47 -9.70 -30.58
CA SER A 172 7.53 -9.63 -31.70
C SER A 172 6.11 -9.22 -31.30
N ALA A 173 5.80 -9.21 -30.00
CA ALA A 173 4.49 -8.82 -29.49
C ALA A 173 4.16 -7.36 -29.83
N ASN A 174 3.02 -7.15 -30.47
CA ASN A 174 2.56 -5.82 -30.83
C ASN A 174 1.85 -5.12 -29.65
N LEU A 175 1.58 -3.81 -29.79
CA LEU A 175 0.93 -3.01 -28.73
C LEU A 175 -0.45 -3.56 -28.33
N ILE A 176 -1.19 -4.16 -29.27
CA ILE A 176 -2.53 -4.71 -29.00
C ILE A 176 -2.41 -5.92 -28.08
N GLU A 177 -1.51 -6.83 -28.38
CA GLU A 177 -1.24 -7.99 -27.52
C GLU A 177 -0.78 -7.60 -26.12
N ARG A 178 0.15 -6.64 -26.01
CA ARG A 178 0.59 -6.12 -24.73
C ARG A 178 -0.55 -5.49 -23.93
N LYS A 179 -1.46 -4.76 -24.60
CA LYS A 179 -2.67 -4.23 -23.96
C LYS A 179 -3.58 -5.34 -23.47
N GLU A 180 -3.80 -6.38 -24.25
CA GLU A 180 -4.64 -7.51 -23.85
C GLU A 180 -4.03 -8.28 -22.67
N ALA A 181 -2.76 -8.66 -22.77
CA ALA A 181 -2.06 -9.33 -21.67
C ALA A 181 -2.06 -8.49 -20.37
N PHE A 182 -1.79 -7.19 -20.47
CA PHE A 182 -1.79 -6.31 -19.31
C PHE A 182 -3.20 -6.06 -18.74
N ARG A 183 -4.25 -6.11 -19.57
CA ARG A 183 -5.64 -6.08 -19.08
C ARG A 183 -5.95 -7.24 -18.16
N TYR A 184 -5.48 -8.45 -18.44
CA TYR A 184 -5.63 -9.59 -17.53
C TYR A 184 -4.91 -9.38 -16.21
N VAL A 185 -3.73 -8.78 -16.21
CA VAL A 185 -3.01 -8.41 -14.98
C VAL A 185 -3.81 -7.41 -14.15
N ILE A 186 -4.38 -6.37 -14.77
CA ILE A 186 -5.20 -5.37 -14.08
C ILE A 186 -6.48 -6.01 -13.51
N LEU A 187 -7.19 -6.82 -14.29
CA LEU A 187 -8.42 -7.48 -13.84
C LEU A 187 -8.16 -8.49 -12.74
N PHE A 188 -7.11 -9.29 -12.85
CA PHE A 188 -6.67 -10.19 -11.78
C PHE A 188 -6.35 -9.42 -10.49
N SER A 189 -5.60 -8.33 -10.59
CA SER A 189 -5.28 -7.46 -9.46
C SER A 189 -6.54 -6.88 -8.82
N SER A 190 -7.49 -6.40 -9.63
CA SER A 190 -8.78 -5.88 -9.17
C SER A 190 -9.59 -6.95 -8.43
N PHE A 191 -9.62 -8.17 -8.98
CA PHE A 191 -10.28 -9.31 -8.36
C PHE A 191 -9.65 -9.66 -7.01
N MET A 192 -8.33 -9.69 -6.92
CA MET A 192 -7.62 -9.97 -5.65
C MET A 192 -7.91 -8.91 -4.58
N VAL A 193 -7.95 -7.63 -4.96
CA VAL A 193 -8.35 -6.52 -4.05
C VAL A 193 -9.80 -6.71 -3.58
N PHE A 194 -10.73 -7.01 -4.49
CA PHE A 194 -12.13 -7.24 -4.20
C PHE A 194 -12.35 -8.46 -3.29
N LEU A 195 -11.72 -9.58 -3.62
CA LEU A 195 -11.75 -10.81 -2.82
C LEU A 195 -11.27 -10.57 -1.39
N THR A 196 -10.19 -9.82 -1.24
CA THR A 196 -9.66 -9.46 0.09
C THR A 196 -10.66 -8.62 0.87
N GLY A 197 -11.41 -7.73 0.22
CA GLY A 197 -12.51 -7.01 0.84
C GLY A 197 -13.56 -7.94 1.46
N PHE A 198 -13.95 -9.00 0.75
CA PHE A 198 -14.84 -10.05 1.28
C PHE A 198 -14.20 -10.80 2.45
N LEU A 199 -12.96 -11.25 2.30
CA LEU A 199 -12.27 -11.96 3.37
C LEU A 199 -12.19 -11.12 4.66
N VAL A 200 -11.85 -9.85 4.54
CA VAL A 200 -11.86 -8.93 5.69
C VAL A 200 -13.26 -8.80 6.26
N LEU A 201 -14.28 -8.59 5.42
CA LEU A 201 -15.66 -8.37 5.89
C LEU A 201 -16.22 -9.56 6.65
N PHE A 202 -15.87 -10.79 6.28
CA PHE A 202 -16.43 -11.99 6.91
C PHE A 202 -15.53 -12.55 8.01
N PHE A 203 -14.24 -12.59 7.83
CA PHE A 203 -13.32 -13.35 8.68
C PHE A 203 -12.50 -12.49 9.65
N MET A 204 -12.36 -11.18 9.44
CA MET A 204 -11.66 -10.33 10.41
C MET A 204 -12.51 -10.17 11.68
N GLU A 205 -11.89 -10.32 12.83
CA GLU A 205 -12.56 -10.17 14.13
C GLU A 205 -13.04 -8.73 14.34
N LYS A 206 -14.20 -8.62 15.00
CA LYS A 206 -14.73 -7.32 15.45
C LYS A 206 -13.94 -6.85 16.68
N ASP A 207 -13.59 -5.59 16.71
CA ASP A 207 -12.99 -4.98 17.90
C ASP A 207 -14.09 -4.71 18.94
N GLN A 208 -14.10 -5.51 20.03
CA GLN A 208 -15.07 -5.38 21.12
C GLN A 208 -14.89 -4.07 21.91
N LYS A 209 -13.73 -3.41 21.84
CA LYS A 209 -13.47 -2.15 22.54
C LYS A 209 -14.09 -0.92 21.87
N ASP A 210 -14.47 -1.00 20.60
CA ASP A 210 -15.11 0.11 19.89
C ASP A 210 -16.54 0.41 20.37
N GLU A 211 -17.24 -0.57 20.97
CA GLU A 211 -18.58 -0.34 21.51
C GLU A 211 -18.59 0.49 22.78
N LEU A 212 -17.51 0.42 23.58
CA LEU A 212 -17.40 1.14 24.86
C LEU A 212 -16.88 2.59 24.72
N LYS A 213 -16.27 2.98 23.58
CA LYS A 213 -15.69 4.30 23.36
C LYS A 213 -16.55 5.29 22.57
N LYS A 214 -17.76 4.93 22.17
CA LYS A 214 -18.67 5.80 21.37
C LYS A 214 -19.05 7.11 22.04
N THR A 215 -18.75 7.30 23.33
CA THR A 215 -19.29 8.41 24.13
C THR A 215 -18.44 9.67 24.17
N ASN A 216 -17.16 9.68 23.72
CA ASN A 216 -16.26 10.84 23.96
C ASN A 216 -15.56 11.43 22.72
N SER A 217 -16.04 11.18 21.51
CA SER A 217 -15.32 11.60 20.28
C SER A 217 -15.59 13.03 19.78
N LEU A 218 -16.36 13.83 20.51
CA LEU A 218 -16.76 15.18 20.07
C LEU A 218 -15.64 16.23 20.13
N ASN A 219 -14.50 15.95 20.79
CA ASN A 219 -13.40 16.89 20.95
C ASN A 219 -12.16 16.62 20.07
N SER A 220 -12.28 15.79 19.02
CA SER A 220 -11.11 15.39 18.22
C SER A 220 -10.43 16.56 17.48
N TYR A 221 -11.19 17.56 17.04
CA TYR A 221 -10.63 18.71 16.33
C TYR A 221 -9.89 19.71 17.23
N SER A 222 -10.29 19.86 18.49
CA SER A 222 -9.59 20.75 19.42
C SER A 222 -8.18 20.25 19.74
N ASN A 223 -7.99 18.95 19.69
CA ASN A 223 -6.71 18.30 19.98
C ASN A 223 -5.67 18.48 18.87
N ILE A 224 -6.08 18.74 17.61
CA ILE A 224 -5.15 18.96 16.49
C ILE A 224 -4.28 20.18 16.75
N LYS A 225 -4.86 21.31 17.21
CA LYS A 225 -4.09 22.51 17.53
C LYS A 225 -3.08 22.28 18.66
N THR A 226 -3.41 21.45 19.63
CA THR A 226 -2.51 21.09 20.74
C THR A 226 -1.36 20.23 20.25
N VAL A 227 -1.62 19.24 19.40
CA VAL A 227 -0.61 18.34 18.82
C VAL A 227 0.37 19.11 17.93
N LEU A 228 -0.11 20.06 17.12
CA LEU A 228 0.72 20.88 16.25
C LEU A 228 1.67 21.85 17.00
N LYS A 229 1.44 22.10 18.30
CA LYS A 229 2.35 22.89 19.16
C LYS A 229 3.55 22.08 19.69
N ILE A 230 3.52 20.76 19.55
CA ILE A 230 4.56 19.86 20.07
C ILE A 230 5.70 19.78 19.05
N GLN A 231 6.88 20.28 19.41
CA GLN A 231 8.06 20.29 18.53
C GLN A 231 8.44 18.88 18.01
N SER A 232 8.36 17.86 18.86
CA SER A 232 8.67 16.47 18.47
C SER A 232 7.79 15.96 17.32
N VAL A 233 6.56 16.47 17.19
CA VAL A 233 5.66 16.09 16.07
C VAL A 233 6.26 16.54 14.74
N TRP A 234 6.74 17.78 14.67
CA TRP A 234 7.36 18.32 13.45
C TRP A 234 8.65 17.59 13.09
N LEU A 235 9.48 17.26 14.07
CA LEU A 235 10.71 16.48 13.85
C LEU A 235 10.40 15.10 13.30
N ILE A 236 9.41 14.40 13.86
CA ILE A 236 8.97 13.09 13.36
C ILE A 236 8.41 13.21 11.93
N MET A 237 7.64 14.26 11.64
CA MET A 237 7.12 14.50 10.29
C MET A 237 8.26 14.69 9.27
N ILE A 238 9.30 15.46 9.61
CA ILE A 238 10.48 15.66 8.75
C ILE A 238 11.20 14.32 8.52
N ILE A 239 11.42 13.51 9.56
CA ILE A 239 12.04 12.19 9.45
C ILE A 239 11.24 11.29 8.51
N ILE A 240 9.91 11.25 8.67
CA ILE A 240 9.04 10.43 7.82
C ILE A 240 9.10 10.90 6.37
N ILE A 241 9.01 12.20 6.11
CA ILE A 241 9.09 12.77 4.76
C ILE A 241 10.43 12.43 4.10
N SER A 242 11.54 12.62 4.82
CA SER A 242 12.88 12.32 4.30
C SER A 242 13.05 10.83 3.97
N ALA A 243 12.59 9.94 4.85
CA ALA A 243 12.62 8.50 4.59
C ALA A 243 11.76 8.11 3.37
N TYR A 244 10.59 8.74 3.21
CA TYR A 244 9.74 8.51 2.03
C TYR A 244 10.38 9.02 0.74
N MET A 245 11.09 10.13 0.76
CA MET A 245 11.82 10.65 -0.42
C MET A 245 12.88 9.65 -0.88
N GLY A 246 13.69 9.11 0.03
CA GLY A 246 14.66 8.07 -0.31
C GLY A 246 14.00 6.78 -0.81
N TYR A 247 12.93 6.32 -0.15
CA TYR A 247 12.17 5.15 -0.61
C TYR A 247 11.64 5.31 -2.05
N LYS A 248 11.31 6.52 -2.48
CA LYS A 248 10.79 6.79 -3.83
C LYS A 248 11.77 6.50 -4.97
N VAL A 249 13.07 6.42 -4.69
CA VAL A 249 14.08 5.97 -5.68
C VAL A 249 13.77 4.57 -6.20
N THR A 250 13.16 3.71 -5.38
CA THR A 250 12.78 2.35 -5.80
C THR A 250 11.73 2.31 -6.92
N ASP A 251 10.98 3.40 -7.13
CA ASP A 251 9.96 3.48 -8.18
C ASP A 251 10.55 3.56 -9.60
N ILE A 252 11.86 3.84 -9.74
CA ILE A 252 12.51 4.00 -11.05
C ILE A 252 13.39 2.81 -11.46
N TYR A 253 13.51 1.76 -10.64
CA TYR A 253 14.39 0.63 -10.96
C TYR A 253 13.98 -0.09 -12.25
N SER A 254 12.70 -0.32 -12.47
CA SER A 254 12.22 -0.91 -13.71
C SER A 254 12.45 0.01 -14.93
N LEU A 255 12.35 1.32 -14.75
CA LEU A 255 12.66 2.28 -15.80
C LEU A 255 14.17 2.25 -16.14
N TYR A 256 15.05 2.22 -15.14
CA TYR A 256 16.48 2.12 -15.34
C TYR A 256 16.86 0.81 -16.07
N ALA A 257 16.20 -0.31 -15.69
CA ALA A 257 16.41 -1.59 -16.35
C ALA A 257 16.05 -1.55 -17.85
N SER A 258 14.96 -0.87 -18.22
CA SER A 258 14.55 -0.75 -19.62
C SER A 258 15.36 0.27 -20.44
N GLU A 259 15.62 1.46 -19.87
CA GLU A 259 16.24 2.56 -20.63
C GLU A 259 17.77 2.48 -20.67
N VAL A 260 18.41 1.97 -19.60
CA VAL A 260 19.87 1.93 -19.46
C VAL A 260 20.43 0.53 -19.71
N MET A 261 19.77 -0.50 -19.13
CA MET A 261 20.20 -1.90 -19.28
C MET A 261 19.60 -2.56 -20.53
N LEU A 262 18.65 -1.90 -21.21
CA LEU A 262 18.00 -2.34 -22.43
C LEU A 262 17.27 -3.70 -22.24
N PHE A 263 16.74 -3.95 -21.07
CA PHE A 263 15.98 -5.14 -20.78
C PHE A 263 14.58 -5.08 -21.43
N ASP A 264 14.09 -6.25 -21.84
CA ASP A 264 12.73 -6.37 -22.35
C ASP A 264 11.66 -6.13 -21.26
N HIS A 265 10.38 -6.09 -21.66
CA HIS A 265 9.27 -5.80 -20.73
C HIS A 265 9.13 -6.82 -19.60
N ILE A 266 9.43 -8.11 -19.84
CA ILE A 266 9.33 -9.16 -18.81
C ILE A 266 10.54 -9.10 -17.89
N GLN A 267 11.76 -8.98 -18.42
CA GLN A 267 12.97 -8.83 -17.63
C GLN A 267 12.88 -7.61 -16.71
N THR A 268 12.40 -6.50 -17.26
CA THR A 268 12.18 -5.24 -16.52
C THR A 268 11.15 -5.42 -15.40
N ALA A 269 10.03 -6.09 -15.67
CA ALA A 269 9.00 -6.36 -14.68
C ALA A 269 9.49 -7.36 -13.60
N ASN A 270 10.32 -8.34 -13.96
CA ASN A 270 10.97 -9.24 -13.01
C ASN A 270 11.87 -8.49 -12.03
N ILE A 271 12.69 -7.54 -12.51
CA ILE A 271 13.51 -6.68 -11.64
C ILE A 271 12.62 -5.82 -10.74
N GLY A 272 11.56 -5.24 -11.30
CA GLY A 272 10.57 -4.47 -10.55
C GLY A 272 9.88 -5.27 -9.44
N SER A 273 9.64 -6.57 -9.65
CA SER A 273 9.09 -7.45 -8.61
C SER A 273 10.14 -7.97 -7.63
N LEU A 274 11.35 -8.29 -8.10
CA LEU A 274 12.44 -8.84 -7.28
C LEU A 274 12.85 -7.89 -6.15
N GLN A 275 12.96 -6.58 -6.44
CA GLN A 275 13.30 -5.58 -5.42
C GLN A 275 12.32 -5.57 -4.23
N LEU A 276 11.05 -5.96 -4.44
CA LEU A 276 10.05 -5.97 -3.40
C LEU A 276 10.31 -7.05 -2.32
N TYR A 277 11.09 -8.10 -2.65
CA TYR A 277 11.47 -9.15 -1.70
C TYR A 277 12.51 -8.68 -0.67
N LEU A 278 13.24 -7.60 -0.93
CA LEU A 278 14.21 -7.06 0.03
C LEU A 278 13.52 -6.49 1.28
N ARG A 279 12.35 -5.88 1.12
CA ARG A 279 11.60 -5.28 2.23
C ARG A 279 11.26 -6.27 3.35
N PRO A 280 10.66 -7.44 3.10
CA PRO A 280 10.36 -8.42 4.16
C PRO A 280 11.63 -8.93 4.85
N LEU A 281 12.73 -9.14 4.13
CA LEU A 281 14.00 -9.57 4.73
C LEU A 281 14.51 -8.55 5.76
N VAL A 282 14.57 -7.28 5.37
CA VAL A 282 15.00 -6.20 6.27
C VAL A 282 14.05 -6.05 7.46
N CYS A 283 12.74 -6.12 7.24
CA CYS A 283 11.75 -6.03 8.31
C CYS A 283 11.88 -7.17 9.33
N VAL A 284 12.15 -8.39 8.90
CA VAL A 284 12.39 -9.53 9.80
C VAL A 284 13.65 -9.31 10.66
N ILE A 285 14.75 -8.87 10.04
CA ILE A 285 16.00 -8.59 10.76
C ILE A 285 15.77 -7.50 11.82
N ILE A 286 15.12 -6.40 11.42
CA ILE A 286 14.81 -5.30 12.35
C ILE A 286 13.89 -5.79 13.47
N ALA A 287 12.85 -6.57 13.18
CA ALA A 287 11.92 -7.10 14.19
C ALA A 287 12.59 -7.93 15.27
N LEU A 288 13.62 -8.72 14.91
CA LEU A 288 14.38 -9.55 15.85
C LEU A 288 15.28 -8.74 16.79
N ILE A 289 15.73 -7.56 16.36
CA ILE A 289 16.72 -6.75 17.08
C ILE A 289 16.05 -5.54 17.76
N ALA A 290 14.96 -5.03 17.23
CA ALA A 290 14.31 -3.78 17.65
C ALA A 290 13.89 -3.77 19.14
N ASP A 291 13.44 -4.92 19.67
CA ASP A 291 13.05 -5.03 21.09
C ASP A 291 14.24 -4.96 22.06
N LYS A 292 15.48 -5.12 21.57
CA LYS A 292 16.71 -5.16 22.36
C LYS A 292 17.57 -3.90 22.22
N THR A 293 17.24 -3.04 21.26
CA THR A 293 18.07 -1.89 20.88
C THR A 293 17.21 -0.64 20.75
N SER A 294 17.78 0.55 20.95
CA SER A 294 17.06 1.81 20.76
C SER A 294 16.68 2.00 19.29
N TYR A 295 15.42 2.37 19.01
CA TYR A 295 14.91 2.69 17.67
C TYR A 295 15.70 3.79 16.96
N ILE A 296 16.37 4.68 17.72
CA ILE A 296 17.19 5.77 17.17
C ILE A 296 18.32 5.23 16.29
N TYR A 297 19.00 4.16 16.74
CA TYR A 297 20.08 3.56 15.95
C TYR A 297 19.61 3.02 14.61
N PHE A 298 18.42 2.41 14.56
CA PHE A 298 17.86 1.91 13.30
C PHE A 298 17.52 3.04 12.33
N ILE A 299 17.00 4.15 12.85
CA ILE A 299 16.71 5.34 12.05
C ILE A 299 18.01 5.90 11.47
N ILE A 300 19.05 6.07 12.29
CA ILE A 300 20.35 6.60 11.85
C ILE A 300 20.99 5.67 10.82
N ILE A 301 21.07 4.37 11.09
CA ILE A 301 21.64 3.39 10.17
C ILE A 301 20.84 3.40 8.86
N GLY A 302 19.51 3.43 8.92
CA GLY A 302 18.65 3.49 7.74
C GLY A 302 18.96 4.71 6.86
N PHE A 303 19.17 5.88 7.43
CA PHE A 303 19.53 7.08 6.67
C PHE A 303 20.98 7.04 6.13
N ILE A 304 21.91 6.41 6.84
CA ILE A 304 23.30 6.27 6.36
C ILE A 304 23.38 5.29 5.19
N THR A 305 22.54 4.25 5.19
CA THR A 305 22.53 3.21 4.13
C THR A 305 21.65 3.56 2.93
N MET A 306 20.86 4.61 3.01
CA MET A 306 19.99 5.13 1.95
C MET A 306 20.76 6.02 0.95
#